data_6e6f097ec9dd763f5c4010a0eac954a5
#
_entry.id   6e6f097ec9dd763f5c4010a0eac954a5
#
_cell.length_a   1.000
_cell.length_b   1.000
_cell.length_c   1.000
_cell.angle_alpha   90.00
_cell.angle_beta   90.00
_cell.angle_gamma   90.00
#
_symmetry.space_group_name_H-M   'P 1'
#
loop_
_entity.id
_entity.type
_entity.pdbx_description
1 polymer ?
#
loop_
_entity_poly.entity_id
_entity_poly.type
_entity_poly.pdbx_seq_one_letter_code
_entity_poly.pdbx_strand_id
1 'polypeptide(L)'
;MKKFLVTMLFLLTFVNTGFANDGTLLYEKNVQNQIDLCGAKIMNSNQIKEPVVFVYGLNEKKNYLKSAQNVTSRQVIVYANDYKYVSDENELAAFLSREIALAVRSYDGIFKGMLRSLQMKASPKKFEIVADKIAVDYMVKADYNPIALITFIQKTSPQKRYDTISTKNLTSKRLAIIYEYIYTKYPYYLANNTYINNEFYQRFLLTSQNNRRLLQEKIKNNSKENLKYE
;
A
#
# COMPACT_ATOMS: atom_id res chain seq x y z
N MET A 1 -57.45 -19.50 -15.44
CA MET A 1 -56.88 -18.17 -15.67
C MET A 1 -55.94 -17.71 -14.55
N LYS A 2 -56.25 -17.91 -13.24
CA LYS A 2 -55.34 -17.46 -12.13
C LYS A 2 -53.94 -18.10 -12.11
N LYS A 3 -53.80 -19.38 -12.53
CA LYS A 3 -52.49 -20.07 -12.56
C LYS A 3 -51.56 -19.61 -13.65
N PHE A 4 -52.11 -19.08 -14.76
CA PHE A 4 -51.30 -18.56 -15.88
C PHE A 4 -50.69 -17.18 -15.54
N LEU A 5 -51.41 -16.38 -14.75
CA LEU A 5 -50.95 -15.04 -14.34
C LEU A 5 -49.76 -15.13 -13.36
N VAL A 6 -49.77 -16.13 -12.48
CA VAL A 6 -48.67 -16.35 -11.49
C VAL A 6 -47.39 -16.82 -12.18
N THR A 7 -47.51 -17.68 -13.20
CA THR A 7 -46.36 -18.15 -13.98
C THR A 7 -45.72 -17.04 -14.83
N MET A 8 -46.54 -16.12 -15.35
CA MET A 8 -46.04 -14.98 -16.10
C MET A 8 -45.40 -13.92 -15.22
N LEU A 9 -45.88 -13.76 -13.98
CA LEU A 9 -45.24 -12.85 -12.98
C LEU A 9 -43.89 -13.39 -12.52
N PHE A 10 -43.71 -14.72 -12.41
CA PHE A 10 -42.45 -15.35 -12.08
C PHE A 10 -41.42 -15.26 -13.21
N LEU A 11 -41.84 -15.27 -14.46
CA LEU A 11 -40.96 -15.08 -15.63
C LEU A 11 -40.46 -13.64 -15.75
N LEU A 12 -41.27 -12.65 -15.33
CA LEU A 12 -40.86 -11.23 -15.35
C LEU A 12 -39.89 -10.83 -14.22
N THR A 13 -39.80 -11.59 -13.14
CA THR A 13 -38.84 -11.34 -12.07
C THR A 13 -37.44 -11.91 -12.32
N PHE A 14 -37.29 -12.82 -13.30
CA PHE A 14 -36.01 -13.41 -13.67
C PHE A 14 -35.24 -12.66 -14.77
N VAL A 15 -35.82 -11.65 -15.38
CA VAL A 15 -35.22 -10.89 -16.49
C VAL A 15 -34.42 -9.67 -15.98
N ASN A 16 -34.46 -9.37 -14.68
CA ASN A 16 -33.69 -8.25 -14.10
C ASN A 16 -32.46 -8.69 -13.31
N THR A 17 -31.93 -9.90 -13.51
CA THR A 17 -30.57 -10.23 -13.03
C THR A 17 -29.58 -9.66 -14.05
N GLY A 18 -29.11 -8.48 -13.72
CA GLY A 18 -28.17 -7.64 -14.37
C GLY A 18 -27.27 -8.28 -15.43
N PHE A 19 -27.34 -7.77 -16.63
CA PHE A 19 -26.19 -7.72 -17.51
C PHE A 19 -25.13 -6.88 -16.77
N ALA A 20 -24.34 -7.53 -15.92
CA ALA A 20 -23.05 -6.97 -15.53
C ALA A 20 -22.35 -6.69 -16.86
N ASN A 21 -22.03 -5.43 -17.10
CA ASN A 21 -21.48 -4.97 -18.36
C ASN A 21 -20.22 -5.82 -18.61
N ASP A 22 -20.17 -6.63 -19.67
CA ASP A 22 -19.02 -7.52 -20.00
C ASP A 22 -17.69 -6.79 -19.89
N GLY A 23 -17.67 -5.48 -20.21
CA GLY A 23 -16.53 -4.61 -20.05
C GLY A 23 -16.08 -4.43 -18.58
N THR A 24 -16.98 -4.37 -17.61
CA THR A 24 -16.65 -4.22 -16.20
C THR A 24 -16.01 -5.50 -15.65
N LEU A 25 -16.59 -6.66 -15.96
CA LEU A 25 -16.05 -7.96 -15.55
C LEU A 25 -14.67 -8.22 -16.16
N LEU A 26 -14.49 -7.87 -17.44
CA LEU A 26 -13.20 -8.00 -18.10
C LEU A 26 -12.14 -7.07 -17.48
N TYR A 27 -12.51 -5.84 -17.15
CA TYR A 27 -11.63 -4.89 -16.46
C TYR A 27 -11.21 -5.42 -15.09
N GLU A 28 -12.15 -5.87 -14.28
CA GLU A 28 -11.87 -6.41 -12.93
C GLU A 28 -10.94 -7.63 -13.00
N LYS A 29 -11.16 -8.53 -13.97
CA LYS A 29 -10.31 -9.70 -14.21
C LYS A 29 -8.91 -9.29 -14.62
N ASN A 30 -8.75 -8.28 -15.45
CA ASN A 30 -7.43 -7.78 -15.85
C ASN A 30 -6.68 -7.14 -14.67
N VAL A 31 -7.37 -6.35 -13.83
CA VAL A 31 -6.79 -5.76 -12.62
C VAL A 31 -6.39 -6.86 -11.63
N GLN A 32 -7.24 -7.86 -11.39
CA GLN A 32 -6.91 -8.99 -10.52
C GLN A 32 -5.66 -9.72 -11.02
N ASN A 33 -5.55 -9.98 -12.31
CA ASN A 33 -4.38 -10.64 -12.89
C ASN A 33 -3.09 -9.82 -12.69
N GLN A 34 -3.14 -8.49 -12.85
CA GLN A 34 -1.99 -7.62 -12.58
C GLN A 34 -1.57 -7.68 -11.11
N ILE A 35 -2.54 -7.67 -10.18
CA ILE A 35 -2.30 -7.79 -8.74
C ILE A 35 -1.64 -9.13 -8.42
N ASP A 36 -2.16 -10.22 -8.98
CA ASP A 36 -1.65 -11.57 -8.76
C ASP A 36 -0.22 -11.73 -9.27
N LEU A 37 0.06 -11.27 -10.49
CA LEU A 37 1.39 -11.33 -11.08
C LEU A 37 2.42 -10.50 -10.29
N CYS A 38 2.08 -9.26 -9.95
CA CYS A 38 2.94 -8.38 -9.17
C CYS A 38 3.16 -8.95 -7.76
N GLY A 39 2.09 -9.39 -7.09
CA GLY A 39 2.17 -10.01 -5.77
C GLY A 39 3.02 -11.28 -5.76
N ALA A 40 2.83 -12.17 -6.74
CA ALA A 40 3.62 -13.40 -6.89
C ALA A 40 5.11 -13.08 -7.12
N LYS A 41 5.42 -12.08 -7.95
CA LYS A 41 6.81 -11.65 -8.19
C LYS A 41 7.47 -11.18 -6.89
N ILE A 42 6.77 -10.35 -6.09
CA ILE A 42 7.27 -9.87 -4.80
C ILE A 42 7.50 -11.06 -3.84
N MET A 43 6.51 -11.95 -3.70
CA MET A 43 6.58 -13.11 -2.82
C MET A 43 7.78 -14.01 -3.16
N ASN A 44 7.91 -14.37 -4.44
CA ASN A 44 8.97 -15.27 -4.93
C ASN A 44 10.36 -14.65 -4.78
N SER A 45 10.56 -13.41 -5.18
CA SER A 45 11.85 -12.71 -5.11
C SER A 45 12.33 -12.51 -3.67
N ASN A 46 11.40 -12.44 -2.72
CA ASN A 46 11.70 -12.29 -1.30
C ASN A 46 11.67 -13.61 -0.52
N GLN A 47 11.45 -14.74 -1.20
CA GLN A 47 11.38 -16.08 -0.59
C GLN A 47 10.38 -16.14 0.59
N ILE A 48 9.26 -15.41 0.46
CA ILE A 48 8.20 -15.40 1.47
C ILE A 48 7.42 -16.69 1.36
N LYS A 49 7.53 -17.55 2.38
CA LYS A 49 6.92 -18.89 2.41
C LYS A 49 5.47 -18.88 2.88
N GLU A 50 5.09 -17.86 3.63
CA GLU A 50 3.74 -17.70 4.12
C GLU A 50 2.78 -17.40 2.96
N PRO A 51 1.69 -18.16 2.80
CA PRO A 51 0.74 -17.89 1.73
C PRO A 51 0.03 -16.55 1.97
N VAL A 52 0.01 -15.70 0.95
CA VAL A 52 -0.75 -14.45 0.92
C VAL A 52 -1.71 -14.51 -0.26
N VAL A 53 -2.98 -14.22 -0.01
CA VAL A 53 -4.02 -14.20 -1.03
C VAL A 53 -4.31 -12.76 -1.42
N PHE A 54 -4.32 -12.48 -2.70
CA PHE A 54 -4.61 -11.16 -3.25
C PHE A 54 -6.02 -11.14 -3.83
N VAL A 55 -6.77 -10.09 -3.54
CA VAL A 55 -8.15 -9.93 -4.02
C VAL A 55 -8.36 -8.49 -4.46
N TYR A 56 -8.82 -8.30 -5.70
CA TYR A 56 -9.40 -7.03 -6.10
C TYR A 56 -10.83 -6.94 -5.60
N GLY A 57 -11.15 -5.90 -4.87
CA GLY A 57 -12.45 -5.72 -4.24
C GLY A 57 -13.13 -4.42 -4.60
N LEU A 58 -14.47 -4.47 -4.74
CA LEU A 58 -15.29 -3.27 -4.80
C LEU A 58 -15.23 -2.53 -3.47
N ASN A 59 -15.48 -1.21 -3.53
CA ASN A 59 -15.38 -0.36 -2.35
C ASN A 59 -16.45 -0.72 -1.31
N GLU A 60 -16.00 -1.27 -0.20
CA GLU A 60 -16.81 -1.46 0.99
C GLU A 60 -16.53 -0.34 2.01
N LYS A 61 -17.50 -0.05 2.87
CA LYS A 61 -17.26 0.83 4.03
C LYS A 61 -16.12 0.25 4.87
N LYS A 62 -15.08 1.05 5.13
CA LYS A 62 -13.93 0.63 5.94
C LYS A 62 -14.41 0.17 7.32
N ASN A 63 -14.35 -1.15 7.55
CA ASN A 63 -14.61 -1.75 8.85
C ASN A 63 -13.27 -2.14 9.48
N TYR A 64 -12.98 -1.54 10.63
CA TYR A 64 -11.70 -1.73 11.34
C TYR A 64 -11.43 -3.19 11.71
N LEU A 65 -12.46 -3.90 12.21
CA LEU A 65 -12.33 -5.29 12.59
C LEU A 65 -12.16 -6.20 11.37
N LYS A 66 -12.94 -5.99 10.30
CA LYS A 66 -12.81 -6.73 9.04
C LYS A 66 -11.41 -6.55 8.44
N SER A 67 -10.88 -5.33 8.45
CA SER A 67 -9.52 -5.05 7.99
C SER A 67 -8.44 -5.73 8.85
N ALA A 68 -8.61 -5.81 10.18
CA ALA A 68 -7.70 -6.55 11.05
C ALA A 68 -7.79 -8.06 10.79
N GLN A 69 -8.98 -8.59 10.55
CA GLN A 69 -9.21 -10.00 10.22
C GLN A 69 -8.56 -10.36 8.86
N ASN A 70 -8.66 -9.50 7.85
CA ASN A 70 -8.03 -9.72 6.56
C ASN A 70 -6.49 -9.83 6.71
N VAL A 71 -5.87 -8.91 7.45
CA VAL A 71 -4.42 -8.98 7.75
C VAL A 71 -4.07 -10.29 8.47
N THR A 72 -4.89 -10.72 9.43
CA THR A 72 -4.69 -11.98 10.17
C THR A 72 -4.80 -13.21 9.27
N SER A 73 -5.75 -13.22 8.33
CA SER A 73 -5.90 -14.31 7.35
C SER A 73 -4.92 -14.20 6.17
N ARG A 74 -3.98 -13.24 6.20
CA ARG A 74 -3.05 -12.93 5.11
C ARG A 74 -3.76 -12.69 3.78
N GLN A 75 -4.89 -12.04 3.84
CA GLN A 75 -5.64 -11.60 2.68
C GLN A 75 -5.35 -10.12 2.44
N VAL A 76 -4.75 -9.81 1.30
CA VAL A 76 -4.50 -8.46 0.81
C VAL A 76 -5.62 -8.08 -0.14
N ILE A 77 -6.48 -7.16 0.28
CA ILE A 77 -7.56 -6.66 -0.56
C ILE A 77 -7.15 -5.32 -1.15
N VAL A 78 -7.08 -5.27 -2.47
CA VAL A 78 -6.84 -4.05 -3.25
C VAL A 78 -8.20 -3.48 -3.63
N TYR A 79 -8.66 -2.48 -2.90
CA TYR A 79 -9.94 -1.84 -3.23
C TYR A 79 -9.81 -0.93 -4.45
N ALA A 80 -10.86 -0.84 -5.24
CA ALA A 80 -10.93 0.04 -6.41
C ALA A 80 -10.55 1.50 -6.08
N ASN A 81 -10.94 1.99 -4.87
CA ASN A 81 -10.56 3.32 -4.40
C ASN A 81 -9.07 3.49 -4.09
N ASP A 82 -8.36 2.42 -3.79
CA ASP A 82 -6.92 2.45 -3.57
C ASP A 82 -6.19 2.23 -4.91
N TYR A 83 -6.69 1.31 -5.75
CA TYR A 83 -6.12 1.02 -7.06
C TYR A 83 -6.13 2.22 -8.02
N LYS A 84 -7.10 3.11 -7.93
CA LYS A 84 -7.13 4.34 -8.77
C LYS A 84 -5.91 5.26 -8.61
N TYR A 85 -5.15 5.13 -7.53
CA TYR A 85 -3.91 5.88 -7.31
C TYR A 85 -2.68 5.20 -7.91
N VAL A 86 -2.81 3.99 -8.39
CA VAL A 86 -1.75 3.23 -9.06
C VAL A 86 -1.62 3.73 -10.49
N SER A 87 -0.48 4.31 -10.85
CA SER A 87 -0.22 4.82 -12.20
C SER A 87 0.68 3.88 -13.00
N ASP A 88 1.50 3.06 -12.31
CA ASP A 88 2.42 2.13 -12.93
C ASP A 88 2.61 0.87 -12.06
N GLU A 89 3.32 -0.12 -12.58
CA GLU A 89 3.57 -1.38 -11.88
C GLU A 89 4.43 -1.20 -10.62
N ASN A 90 5.34 -0.22 -10.59
CA ASN A 90 6.14 0.05 -9.39
C ASN A 90 5.28 0.58 -8.24
N GLU A 91 4.27 1.41 -8.54
CA GLU A 91 3.33 1.88 -7.52
C GLU A 91 2.39 0.76 -7.03
N LEU A 92 2.00 -0.17 -7.91
CA LEU A 92 1.29 -1.37 -7.50
C LEU A 92 2.18 -2.22 -6.58
N ALA A 93 3.44 -2.41 -6.95
CA ALA A 93 4.40 -3.13 -6.13
C ALA A 93 4.64 -2.44 -4.78
N ALA A 94 4.67 -1.11 -4.73
CA ALA A 94 4.79 -0.35 -3.50
C ALA A 94 3.61 -0.60 -2.55
N PHE A 95 2.38 -0.56 -3.08
CA PHE A 95 1.18 -0.89 -2.32
C PHE A 95 1.22 -2.34 -1.80
N LEU A 96 1.41 -3.32 -2.70
CA LEU A 96 1.40 -4.73 -2.34
C LEU A 96 2.53 -5.08 -1.37
N SER A 97 3.75 -4.56 -1.56
CA SER A 97 4.88 -4.82 -0.67
C SER A 97 4.59 -4.39 0.78
N ARG A 98 3.90 -3.26 0.97
CA ARG A 98 3.48 -2.81 2.32
C ARG A 98 2.44 -3.74 2.92
N GLU A 99 1.43 -4.08 2.17
CA GLU A 99 0.35 -4.95 2.67
C GLU A 99 0.87 -6.37 2.95
N ILE A 100 1.78 -6.91 2.11
CA ILE A 100 2.47 -8.17 2.37
C ILE A 100 3.30 -8.08 3.66
N ALA A 101 4.07 -7.00 3.85
CA ALA A 101 4.86 -6.81 5.06
C ALA A 101 3.99 -6.78 6.32
N LEU A 102 2.83 -6.13 6.27
CA LEU A 102 1.86 -6.12 7.38
C LEU A 102 1.23 -7.50 7.61
N ALA A 103 0.82 -8.20 6.54
CA ALA A 103 0.20 -9.52 6.62
C ALA A 103 1.17 -10.56 7.21
N VAL A 104 2.41 -10.63 6.74
CA VAL A 104 3.44 -11.54 7.25
C VAL A 104 3.75 -11.22 8.72
N ARG A 105 3.93 -9.95 9.05
CA ARG A 105 4.28 -9.53 10.42
C ARG A 105 3.14 -9.64 11.42
N SER A 106 1.90 -9.89 11.00
CA SER A 106 0.80 -10.11 11.93
C SER A 106 1.02 -11.32 12.85
N TYR A 107 1.94 -12.19 12.49
CA TYR A 107 2.32 -13.38 13.29
C TYR A 107 3.64 -13.22 14.05
N ASP A 108 4.30 -12.06 13.95
CA ASP A 108 5.53 -11.79 14.69
C ASP A 108 5.26 -11.32 16.12
N GLY A 109 6.10 -11.76 17.05
CA GLY A 109 6.11 -11.29 18.44
C GLY A 109 5.21 -12.08 19.38
N ILE A 110 4.96 -11.52 20.57
CA ILE A 110 4.21 -12.15 21.67
C ILE A 110 2.72 -12.25 21.32
N PHE A 111 2.16 -11.17 20.78
CA PHE A 111 0.78 -11.13 20.31
C PHE A 111 0.74 -11.56 18.86
N LYS A 112 0.07 -12.68 18.58
CA LYS A 112 -0.06 -13.24 17.23
C LYS A 112 -1.47 -13.09 16.69
N GLY A 113 -1.58 -13.15 15.36
CA GLY A 113 -2.89 -13.17 14.69
C GLY A 113 -3.69 -11.88 14.91
N MET A 114 -4.96 -12.01 15.27
CA MET A 114 -5.89 -10.88 15.35
C MET A 114 -5.48 -9.83 16.39
N LEU A 115 -4.97 -10.23 17.55
CA LEU A 115 -4.49 -9.31 18.59
C LEU A 115 -3.34 -8.45 18.07
N ARG A 116 -2.40 -9.05 17.32
CA ARG A 116 -1.29 -8.31 16.70
C ARG A 116 -1.79 -7.35 15.63
N SER A 117 -2.73 -7.78 14.81
CA SER A 117 -3.33 -6.94 13.77
C SER A 117 -4.05 -5.73 14.37
N LEU A 118 -4.78 -5.92 15.46
CA LEU A 118 -5.43 -4.83 16.20
C LEU A 118 -4.39 -3.87 16.82
N GLN A 119 -3.31 -4.40 17.39
CA GLN A 119 -2.22 -3.60 17.93
C GLN A 119 -1.54 -2.76 16.84
N MET A 120 -1.30 -3.34 15.66
CA MET A 120 -0.71 -2.64 14.51
C MET A 120 -1.61 -1.46 14.08
N LYS A 121 -2.92 -1.65 14.08
CA LYS A 121 -3.89 -0.59 13.75
C LYS A 121 -4.06 0.46 14.87
N ALA A 122 -3.92 0.06 16.13
CA ALA A 122 -3.98 0.97 17.28
C ALA A 122 -2.71 1.83 17.43
N SER A 123 -1.57 1.34 16.97
CA SER A 123 -0.27 2.02 17.04
C SER A 123 0.39 2.14 15.67
N PRO A 124 -0.25 2.79 14.68
CA PRO A 124 0.20 2.81 13.30
C PRO A 124 1.62 3.39 13.16
N LYS A 125 1.97 4.39 13.98
CA LYS A 125 3.27 5.06 13.96
C LYS A 125 4.46 4.11 13.91
N LYS A 126 4.46 3.08 14.77
CA LYS A 126 5.55 2.11 14.87
C LYS A 126 5.53 1.10 13.73
N PHE A 127 4.35 0.60 13.40
CA PHE A 127 4.19 -0.50 12.45
C PHE A 127 4.28 -0.04 11.00
N GLU A 128 3.73 1.13 10.68
CA GLU A 128 3.78 1.73 9.36
C GLU A 128 5.22 2.00 8.91
N ILE A 129 6.02 2.63 9.77
CA ILE A 129 7.44 2.93 9.45
C ILE A 129 8.24 1.64 9.19
N VAL A 130 8.00 0.60 9.98
CA VAL A 130 8.70 -0.67 9.78
C VAL A 130 8.20 -1.37 8.50
N ALA A 131 6.90 -1.35 8.24
CA ALA A 131 6.33 -1.90 7.01
C ALA A 131 6.85 -1.15 5.77
N ASP A 132 6.99 0.18 5.83
CA ASP A 132 7.55 0.98 4.74
C ASP A 132 9.00 0.58 4.41
N LYS A 133 9.85 0.38 5.43
CA LYS A 133 11.25 -0.07 5.21
C LYS A 133 11.31 -1.47 4.61
N ILE A 134 10.48 -2.39 5.10
CA ILE A 134 10.39 -3.75 4.56
C ILE A 134 9.87 -3.70 3.11
N ALA A 135 8.89 -2.84 2.83
CA ALA A 135 8.36 -2.67 1.48
C ALA A 135 9.45 -2.20 0.50
N VAL A 136 10.30 -1.25 0.90
CA VAL A 136 11.47 -0.85 0.10
C VAL A 136 12.36 -2.07 -0.20
N ASP A 137 12.68 -2.88 0.80
CA ASP A 137 13.51 -4.09 0.60
C ASP A 137 12.82 -5.10 -0.33
N TYR A 138 11.52 -5.30 -0.17
CA TYR A 138 10.74 -6.22 -1.00
C TYR A 138 10.70 -5.76 -2.46
N MET A 139 10.49 -4.47 -2.69
CA MET A 139 10.49 -3.89 -4.03
C MET A 139 11.83 -4.06 -4.72
N VAL A 140 12.93 -3.70 -4.03
CA VAL A 140 14.28 -3.78 -4.62
C VAL A 140 14.63 -5.23 -4.99
N LYS A 141 14.35 -6.21 -4.14
CA LYS A 141 14.60 -7.62 -4.44
C LYS A 141 13.74 -8.16 -5.57
N ALA A 142 12.57 -7.58 -5.79
CA ALA A 142 11.68 -7.93 -6.87
C ALA A 142 11.93 -7.09 -8.15
N ASP A 143 13.04 -6.35 -8.19
CA ASP A 143 13.42 -5.48 -9.32
C ASP A 143 12.35 -4.41 -9.64
N TYR A 144 11.79 -3.82 -8.58
CA TYR A 144 10.91 -2.64 -8.66
C TYR A 144 11.61 -1.40 -8.11
N ASN A 145 11.27 -0.23 -8.66
CA ASN A 145 11.83 1.03 -8.20
C ASN A 145 11.20 1.48 -6.87
N PRO A 146 11.95 1.49 -5.74
CA PRO A 146 11.40 1.82 -4.43
C PRO A 146 10.98 3.29 -4.27
N ILE A 147 11.39 4.19 -5.18
CA ILE A 147 10.94 5.60 -5.16
C ILE A 147 9.42 5.68 -5.39
N ALA A 148 8.83 4.73 -6.10
CA ALA A 148 7.39 4.63 -6.29
C ALA A 148 6.60 4.54 -4.96
N LEU A 149 7.22 4.07 -3.87
CA LEU A 149 6.60 4.09 -2.56
C LEU A 149 6.38 5.53 -2.06
N ILE A 150 7.29 6.45 -2.36
CA ILE A 150 7.16 7.87 -2.01
C ILE A 150 6.00 8.49 -2.79
N THR A 151 5.93 8.27 -4.11
CA THR A 151 4.86 8.83 -4.95
C THR A 151 3.50 8.26 -4.56
N PHE A 152 3.41 6.96 -4.34
CA PHE A 152 2.17 6.29 -3.94
C PHE A 152 1.65 6.81 -2.58
N ILE A 153 2.51 6.93 -1.57
CA ILE A 153 2.11 7.48 -0.27
C ILE A 153 1.68 8.95 -0.41
N GLN A 154 2.38 9.73 -1.22
CA GLN A 154 2.04 11.13 -1.46
C GLN A 154 0.67 11.29 -2.13
N LYS A 155 0.26 10.35 -3.00
CA LYS A 155 -1.07 10.32 -3.63
C LYS A 155 -2.17 9.91 -2.64
N THR A 156 -1.93 8.85 -1.89
CA THR A 156 -2.95 8.24 -1.02
C THR A 156 -3.11 8.92 0.32
N SER A 157 -2.05 9.54 0.80
CA SER A 157 -1.98 10.21 2.10
C SER A 157 -1.19 11.50 1.98
N PRO A 158 -1.70 12.51 1.24
CA PRO A 158 -0.96 13.75 1.01
C PRO A 158 -0.65 14.46 2.33
N GLN A 159 0.54 15.06 2.39
CA GLN A 159 0.97 15.85 3.55
C GLN A 159 0.00 17.01 3.80
N LYS A 160 -0.43 17.15 5.03
CA LYS A 160 -1.30 18.25 5.47
C LYS A 160 -0.46 19.33 6.14
N ARG A 161 -0.94 20.59 6.06
CA ARG A 161 -0.26 21.74 6.66
C ARG A 161 -0.01 21.58 8.18
N TYR A 162 -0.77 20.72 8.85
CA TYR A 162 -0.70 20.48 10.30
C TYR A 162 -0.29 19.06 10.66
N ASP A 163 0.49 18.39 9.79
CA ASP A 163 0.98 17.02 10.04
C ASP A 163 1.80 16.92 11.33
N THR A 164 2.51 17.98 11.71
CA THR A 164 3.29 18.07 12.94
C THR A 164 2.44 18.02 14.20
N ILE A 165 1.18 18.47 14.14
CA ILE A 165 0.26 18.54 15.27
C ILE A 165 -0.56 17.27 15.40
N SER A 166 -0.79 16.54 14.29
CA SER A 166 -1.60 15.34 14.28
C SER A 166 -0.74 14.09 14.59
N THR A 167 -0.99 13.48 15.74
CA THR A 167 -0.39 12.18 16.11
C THR A 167 -0.82 11.04 15.17
N LYS A 168 -1.83 11.25 14.35
CA LYS A 168 -2.40 10.25 13.42
C LYS A 168 -1.91 10.40 11.98
N ASN A 169 -1.43 11.57 11.58
CA ASN A 169 -0.92 11.79 10.23
C ASN A 169 0.60 11.94 10.25
N LEU A 170 1.27 10.84 9.98
CA LEU A 170 2.72 10.73 10.01
C LEU A 170 3.34 10.78 8.61
N THR A 171 2.61 11.29 7.61
CA THR A 171 3.02 11.21 6.22
C THR A 171 4.39 11.85 6.01
N SER A 172 4.61 13.08 6.47
CA SER A 172 5.91 13.77 6.33
C SER A 172 7.06 12.95 6.91
N LYS A 173 6.86 12.46 8.12
CA LYS A 173 7.86 11.65 8.83
C LYS A 173 8.11 10.31 8.15
N ARG A 174 7.08 9.62 7.70
CA ARG A 174 7.20 8.37 6.95
C ARG A 174 8.00 8.59 5.66
N LEU A 175 7.64 9.60 4.87
CA LEU A 175 8.32 9.93 3.63
C LEU A 175 9.80 10.28 3.85
N ALA A 176 10.12 11.05 4.89
CA ALA A 176 11.50 11.36 5.25
C ALA A 176 12.31 10.11 5.62
N ILE A 177 11.72 9.19 6.39
CA ILE A 177 12.35 7.92 6.79
C ILE A 177 12.53 6.99 5.59
N ILE A 178 11.55 6.90 4.69
CA ILE A 178 11.67 6.11 3.45
C ILE A 178 12.81 6.68 2.59
N TYR A 179 12.84 8.01 2.42
CA TYR A 179 13.89 8.66 1.64
C TYR A 179 15.28 8.41 2.25
N GLU A 180 15.45 8.58 3.58
CA GLU A 180 16.70 8.26 4.28
C GLU A 180 17.09 6.79 4.07
N TYR A 181 16.14 5.88 4.15
CA TYR A 181 16.38 4.45 3.99
C TYR A 181 16.84 4.11 2.57
N ILE A 182 16.20 4.67 1.54
CA ILE A 182 16.64 4.50 0.15
C ILE A 182 18.01 5.14 -0.05
N TYR A 183 18.23 6.36 0.48
CA TYR A 183 19.51 7.06 0.36
C TYR A 183 20.68 6.25 0.94
N THR A 184 20.47 5.65 2.12
CA THR A 184 21.54 4.93 2.83
C THR A 184 21.76 3.53 2.32
N LYS A 185 20.74 2.83 1.89
CA LYS A 185 20.81 1.41 1.54
C LYS A 185 20.81 1.15 0.03
N TYR A 186 20.12 2.00 -0.71
CA TYR A 186 19.91 1.84 -2.15
C TYR A 186 20.13 3.15 -2.93
N PRO A 187 21.28 3.83 -2.76
CA PRO A 187 21.53 5.17 -3.33
C PRO A 187 21.43 5.22 -4.86
N TYR A 188 21.65 4.07 -5.53
CA TYR A 188 21.52 3.94 -6.97
C TYR A 188 20.19 4.45 -7.52
N TYR A 189 19.08 4.16 -6.83
CA TYR A 189 17.76 4.58 -7.30
C TYR A 189 17.56 6.10 -7.21
N LEU A 190 18.18 6.76 -6.26
CA LEU A 190 18.12 8.23 -6.17
C LEU A 190 19.02 8.89 -7.21
N ALA A 191 20.18 8.30 -7.52
CA ALA A 191 21.08 8.78 -8.57
C ALA A 191 20.46 8.62 -9.97
N ASN A 192 19.71 7.53 -10.19
CA ASN A 192 19.02 7.21 -11.44
C ASN A 192 17.49 7.32 -11.28
N ASN A 193 17.03 8.45 -10.75
CA ASN A 193 15.64 8.61 -10.37
C ASN A 193 14.73 8.84 -11.59
N THR A 194 14.01 7.80 -11.98
CA THR A 194 13.02 7.86 -13.07
C THR A 194 11.75 8.65 -12.69
N TYR A 195 11.52 8.91 -11.39
CA TYR A 195 10.39 9.71 -10.89
C TYR A 195 10.73 11.19 -10.72
N ILE A 196 11.92 11.65 -11.15
CA ILE A 196 12.34 13.04 -10.91
C ILE A 196 11.34 14.07 -11.45
N ASN A 197 10.68 13.79 -12.57
CA ASN A 197 9.69 14.66 -13.18
C ASN A 197 8.24 14.33 -12.77
N ASN A 198 8.02 13.36 -11.89
CA ASN A 198 6.69 13.01 -11.39
C ASN A 198 6.19 14.10 -10.44
N GLU A 199 4.97 14.61 -10.63
CA GLU A 199 4.42 15.73 -9.84
C GLU A 199 4.34 15.42 -8.33
N PHE A 200 4.03 14.18 -7.96
CA PHE A 200 3.95 13.76 -6.55
C PHE A 200 5.34 13.64 -5.93
N TYR A 201 6.34 13.21 -6.70
CA TYR A 201 7.72 13.24 -6.23
C TYR A 201 8.23 14.68 -6.08
N GLN A 202 7.94 15.57 -7.03
CA GLN A 202 8.26 16.99 -6.90
C GLN A 202 7.59 17.64 -5.70
N ARG A 203 6.32 17.33 -5.46
CA ARG A 203 5.60 17.78 -4.27
C ARG A 203 6.27 17.29 -2.98
N PHE A 204 6.70 16.02 -2.93
CA PHE A 204 7.51 15.50 -1.84
C PHE A 204 8.81 16.29 -1.66
N LEU A 205 9.56 16.59 -2.73
CA LEU A 205 10.79 17.36 -2.65
C LEU A 205 10.56 18.76 -2.05
N LEU A 206 9.48 19.43 -2.42
CA LEU A 206 9.13 20.75 -1.88
C LEU A 206 8.78 20.66 -0.38
N THR A 207 7.97 19.71 0.02
CA THR A 207 7.47 19.60 1.40
C THR A 207 8.48 18.96 2.36
N SER A 208 9.49 18.24 1.88
CA SER A 208 10.51 17.56 2.68
C SER A 208 11.84 18.30 2.76
N GLN A 209 11.91 19.55 2.32
CA GLN A 209 13.18 20.29 2.21
C GLN A 209 13.96 20.32 3.53
N ASN A 210 13.30 20.63 4.65
CA ASN A 210 13.95 20.67 5.96
C ASN A 210 14.46 19.28 6.39
N ASN A 211 13.63 18.25 6.24
CA ASN A 211 14.00 16.88 6.59
C ASN A 211 15.20 16.38 5.75
N ARG A 212 15.23 16.72 4.45
CA ARG A 212 16.35 16.37 3.57
C ARG A 212 17.61 17.15 3.91
N ARG A 213 17.51 18.41 4.35
CA ARG A 213 18.65 19.21 4.83
C ARG A 213 19.25 18.57 6.08
N LEU A 214 18.42 18.17 7.05
CA LEU A 214 18.87 17.45 8.25
C LEU A 214 19.63 16.16 7.89
N LEU A 215 19.14 15.42 6.89
CA LEU A 215 19.83 14.21 6.42
C LEU A 215 21.18 14.55 5.79
N GLN A 216 21.27 15.60 4.97
CA GLN A 216 22.54 16.04 4.36
C GLN A 216 23.55 16.47 5.42
N GLU A 217 23.11 17.21 6.44
CA GLU A 217 23.97 17.64 7.57
C GLU A 217 24.48 16.41 8.35
N LYS A 218 23.60 15.43 8.64
CA LYS A 218 24.00 14.17 9.28
C LYS A 218 25.10 13.46 8.51
N ILE A 219 24.94 13.35 7.19
CA ILE A 219 25.90 12.68 6.31
C ILE A 219 27.21 13.45 6.28
N LYS A 220 27.16 14.77 6.10
CA LYS A 220 28.35 15.63 6.07
C LYS A 220 29.16 15.54 7.37
N ASN A 221 28.47 15.47 8.51
CA ASN A 221 29.10 15.42 9.83
C ASN A 221 29.41 13.97 10.27
N ASN A 222 29.15 12.97 9.44
CA ASN A 222 29.32 11.56 9.74
C ASN A 222 28.65 11.13 11.07
N SER A 223 27.53 11.77 11.40
CA SER A 223 26.81 11.57 12.65
C SER A 223 26.07 10.23 12.69
N LYS A 224 26.18 9.50 13.78
CA LYS A 224 25.45 8.25 14.04
C LYS A 224 24.08 8.48 14.72
N GLU A 225 23.74 9.70 15.05
CA GLU A 225 22.50 10.02 15.74
C GLU A 225 21.28 9.77 14.85
N ASN A 226 20.19 9.30 15.47
CA ASN A 226 18.92 9.15 14.78
C ASN A 226 18.29 10.52 14.55
N LEU A 227 17.92 10.81 13.30
CA LEU A 227 17.23 12.04 12.97
C LEU A 227 15.81 12.07 13.54
N LYS A 228 15.45 13.19 14.10
CA LYS A 228 14.06 13.48 14.52
C LYS A 228 13.42 14.28 13.41
N TYR A 229 12.73 13.60 12.51
CA TYR A 229 11.95 14.24 11.45
C TYR A 229 10.65 14.83 11.99
N GLU A 230 10.29 15.98 11.45
CA GLU A 230 9.04 16.69 11.69
C GLU A 230 7.95 16.31 10.70
#